data_32e2f359ab6a8ac2049398bc071e312e
#
_entry.id   32e2f359ab6a8ac2049398bc071e312e
#
_cell.length_a   1.000
_cell.length_b   1.000
_cell.length_c   1.000
_cell.angle_alpha   90.00
_cell.angle_beta   90.00
_cell.angle_gamma   90.00
#
_symmetry.space_group_name_H-M   'P 1'
#
loop_
_entity.id
_entity.type
_entity.pdbx_description
1 polymer ?
#
loop_
_entity_poly.entity_id
_entity_poly.type
_entity_poly.pdbx_seq_one_letter_code
_entity_poly.pdbx_strand_id
1 'polypeptide(L)'
;MAQKANDAVNKGQVVFHPGNWDKTYFNWMDNIQDWCISRQIWWGHRIPAWHDNEGNTYVGYDEDEVREFYQLDARELTQEEDVLDTWFSASLWPFGSLGWPEDTADFKKFFPTTLLVTGFDIIFFWVARMMMMSLEFTGKVPFKDVYVTGLIRDENGQKMSKSKGNIIDPIDLIYGINLEDLVTKRTSNLMQEGLAEKIERKTRKQFPNGCLLYT
;
A
#
# COMPACT_ATOMS: atom_id res chain seq x y z
N MET A 1 -0.63 14.12 14.48
CA MET A 1 -1.33 13.32 13.46
C MET A 1 -2.08 12.12 14.07
N ALA A 2 -1.39 11.20 14.78
CA ALA A 2 -2.03 9.97 15.33
C ALA A 2 -3.23 10.25 16.24
N GLN A 3 -3.14 11.22 17.15
CA GLN A 3 -4.26 11.56 18.05
C GLN A 3 -5.51 12.00 17.28
N LYS A 4 -5.38 12.82 16.24
CA LYS A 4 -6.52 13.22 15.38
C LYS A 4 -7.21 12.00 14.75
N ALA A 5 -6.41 11.01 14.30
CA ALA A 5 -6.92 9.78 13.70
C ALA A 5 -7.61 8.87 14.73
N ASN A 6 -7.05 8.74 15.94
CA ASN A 6 -7.68 8.01 17.05
C ASN A 6 -9.01 8.66 17.46
N ASP A 7 -9.04 9.98 17.55
CA ASP A 7 -10.26 10.72 17.85
C ASP A 7 -11.38 10.50 16.83
N ALA A 8 -11.03 10.39 15.55
CA ALA A 8 -11.99 10.13 14.48
C ALA A 8 -12.67 8.75 14.65
N VAL A 9 -11.92 7.72 15.03
CA VAL A 9 -12.47 6.38 15.33
C VAL A 9 -13.30 6.41 16.60
N ASN A 10 -12.79 7.01 17.69
CA ASN A 10 -13.50 7.10 18.96
C ASN A 10 -14.84 7.86 18.85
N LYS A 11 -14.92 8.86 17.95
CA LYS A 11 -16.15 9.62 17.67
C LYS A 11 -17.07 8.96 16.64
N GLY A 12 -16.72 7.77 16.15
CA GLY A 12 -17.51 7.06 15.13
C GLY A 12 -17.52 7.73 13.75
N GLN A 13 -16.57 8.62 13.47
CA GLN A 13 -16.42 9.21 12.13
C GLN A 13 -15.85 8.20 11.14
N VAL A 14 -15.08 7.23 11.63
CA VAL A 14 -14.61 6.05 10.90
C VAL A 14 -14.97 4.82 11.70
N VAL A 15 -15.65 3.85 11.05
CA VAL A 15 -16.13 2.62 11.68
C VAL A 15 -15.52 1.40 11.01
N PHE A 16 -14.97 0.48 11.82
CA PHE A 16 -14.45 -0.80 11.33
C PHE A 16 -15.53 -1.89 11.29
N HIS A 17 -15.53 -2.70 10.24
CA HIS A 17 -16.41 -3.84 10.07
C HIS A 17 -15.60 -5.10 9.72
N PRO A 18 -15.67 -6.19 10.54
CA PRO A 18 -16.26 -6.28 11.91
C PRO A 18 -15.60 -5.35 12.92
N GLY A 19 -16.38 -4.89 13.91
CA GLY A 19 -15.95 -3.87 14.88
C GLY A 19 -14.72 -4.23 15.71
N ASN A 20 -14.42 -5.52 15.89
CA ASN A 20 -13.25 -5.96 16.66
C ASN A 20 -11.88 -5.54 16.05
N TRP A 21 -11.84 -5.08 14.80
CA TRP A 21 -10.60 -4.60 14.17
C TRP A 21 -10.18 -3.20 14.65
N ASP A 22 -11.07 -2.48 15.32
CA ASP A 22 -10.71 -1.24 15.99
C ASP A 22 -9.61 -1.48 17.07
N LYS A 23 -9.66 -2.61 17.78
CA LYS A 23 -8.62 -2.99 18.76
C LYS A 23 -7.26 -3.17 18.12
N THR A 24 -7.21 -3.77 16.95
CA THR A 24 -5.97 -3.92 16.18
C THR A 24 -5.44 -2.55 15.74
N TYR A 25 -6.31 -1.67 15.27
CA TYR A 25 -5.97 -0.30 14.91
C TYR A 25 -5.38 0.45 16.11
N PHE A 26 -6.07 0.50 17.24
CA PHE A 26 -5.63 1.21 18.45
C PHE A 26 -4.33 0.64 19.02
N ASN A 27 -4.16 -0.69 19.01
CA ASN A 27 -2.93 -1.31 19.50
C ASN A 27 -1.67 -0.79 18.77
N TRP A 28 -1.79 -0.48 17.48
CA TRP A 28 -0.70 0.14 16.71
C TRP A 28 -0.63 1.65 16.94
N MET A 29 -1.76 2.34 16.96
CA MET A 29 -1.81 3.80 16.98
C MET A 29 -1.47 4.40 18.34
N ASP A 30 -1.81 3.71 19.44
CA ASP A 30 -1.48 4.16 20.80
C ASP A 30 0.02 4.03 21.11
N ASN A 31 0.72 3.15 20.38
CA ASN A 31 2.16 2.92 20.53
C ASN A 31 2.96 3.34 19.28
N ILE A 32 2.41 4.22 18.46
CA ILE A 32 3.05 4.62 17.20
C ILE A 32 4.40 5.29 17.47
N GLN A 33 5.41 4.91 16.68
CA GLN A 33 6.75 5.47 16.71
C GLN A 33 6.96 6.38 15.49
N ASP A 34 8.01 7.20 15.56
CA ASP A 34 8.45 8.01 14.44
C ASP A 34 8.75 7.13 13.23
N TRP A 35 8.39 7.64 12.06
CA TRP A 35 8.51 6.91 10.82
C TRP A 35 9.44 7.64 9.85
N CYS A 36 10.61 7.03 9.58
CA CYS A 36 11.48 7.47 8.51
C CYS A 36 10.83 7.12 7.17
N ILE A 37 10.58 8.13 6.35
CA ILE A 37 9.89 7.99 5.05
C ILE A 37 10.84 7.88 3.86
N SER A 38 12.14 8.02 4.05
CA SER A 38 13.16 7.87 3.00
C SER A 38 13.56 6.40 2.81
N ARG A 39 13.84 6.01 1.57
CA ARG A 39 14.31 4.68 1.18
C ARG A 39 15.43 4.77 0.17
N GLN A 40 16.46 3.94 0.36
CA GLN A 40 17.62 3.79 -0.51
C GLN A 40 17.36 2.65 -1.51
N ILE A 41 16.46 2.89 -2.45
CA ILE A 41 16.09 1.93 -3.49
C ILE A 41 16.08 2.60 -4.88
N TRP A 42 16.27 1.82 -5.92
CA TRP A 42 16.39 2.31 -7.30
C TRP A 42 15.07 2.82 -7.89
N TRP A 43 13.93 2.46 -7.30
CA TRP A 43 12.62 2.74 -7.88
C TRP A 43 11.69 3.36 -6.85
N GLY A 44 11.10 4.49 -7.20
CA GLY A 44 10.16 5.21 -6.33
C GLY A 44 10.05 6.69 -6.68
N HIS A 45 9.30 7.43 -5.88
CA HIS A 45 9.18 8.88 -5.99
C HIS A 45 10.35 9.54 -5.27
N ARG A 46 11.22 10.20 -6.01
CA ARG A 46 12.35 10.93 -5.44
C ARG A 46 11.84 12.00 -4.47
N ILE A 47 12.49 12.12 -3.32
CA ILE A 47 12.10 13.11 -2.33
C ILE A 47 12.34 14.52 -2.88
N PRO A 48 11.32 15.41 -2.88
CA PRO A 48 11.44 16.77 -3.41
C PRO A 48 12.12 17.70 -2.39
N ALA A 49 13.30 17.33 -1.94
CA ALA A 49 14.13 18.08 -1.00
C ALA A 49 15.50 18.39 -1.61
N TRP A 50 16.01 19.57 -1.29
CA TRP A 50 17.26 20.11 -1.82
C TRP A 50 18.12 20.55 -0.64
N HIS A 51 19.40 20.27 -0.68
CA HIS A 51 20.34 20.58 0.39
C HIS A 51 21.42 21.53 -0.12
N ASP A 52 21.80 22.49 0.70
CA ASP A 52 22.97 23.32 0.45
C ASP A 52 24.20 22.82 1.24
N ASN A 53 25.36 23.39 0.92
CA ASN A 53 26.61 23.05 1.60
C ASN A 53 26.68 23.49 3.07
N GLU A 54 25.71 24.25 3.55
CA GLU A 54 25.59 24.70 4.94
C GLU A 54 24.72 23.76 5.78
N GLY A 55 24.08 22.75 5.14
CA GLY A 55 23.19 21.76 5.76
C GLY A 55 21.74 22.23 5.89
N ASN A 56 21.36 23.30 5.20
CA ASN A 56 19.96 23.70 5.13
C ASN A 56 19.21 22.80 4.13
N THR A 57 17.92 22.57 4.41
CA THR A 57 17.02 21.77 3.55
C THR A 57 15.88 22.64 3.05
N TYR A 58 15.63 22.55 1.76
CA TYR A 58 14.57 23.25 1.04
C TYR A 58 13.67 22.24 0.36
N VAL A 59 12.38 22.56 0.19
CA VAL A 59 11.39 21.65 -0.43
C VAL A 59 10.78 22.32 -1.64
N GLY A 60 10.77 21.63 -2.77
CA GLY A 60 10.18 22.08 -4.03
C GLY A 60 10.34 21.04 -5.12
N TYR A 61 9.56 21.15 -6.20
CA TYR A 61 9.54 20.21 -7.31
C TYR A 61 10.87 20.15 -8.07
N ASP A 62 11.45 21.31 -8.29
CA ASP A 62 12.70 21.48 -8.99
C ASP A 62 13.56 22.58 -8.37
N GLU A 63 14.76 22.72 -8.86
CA GLU A 63 15.74 23.66 -8.34
C GLU A 63 15.31 25.11 -8.56
N ASP A 64 14.67 25.42 -9.69
CA ASP A 64 14.24 26.76 -10.04
C ASP A 64 13.13 27.24 -9.11
N GLU A 65 12.12 26.37 -8.84
CA GLU A 65 11.06 26.67 -7.86
C GLU A 65 11.64 26.91 -6.47
N VAL A 66 12.57 26.06 -6.03
CA VAL A 66 13.23 26.21 -4.73
C VAL A 66 13.97 27.56 -4.65
N ARG A 67 14.72 27.91 -5.68
CA ARG A 67 15.47 29.17 -5.71
C ARG A 67 14.54 30.39 -5.65
N GLU A 68 13.48 30.37 -6.43
CA GLU A 68 12.49 31.44 -6.46
C GLU A 68 11.76 31.58 -5.11
N PHE A 69 11.23 30.47 -4.58
CA PHE A 69 10.40 30.48 -3.35
C PHE A 69 11.20 30.89 -2.11
N TYR A 70 12.42 30.35 -1.96
CA TYR A 70 13.27 30.66 -0.80
C TYR A 70 14.20 31.85 -1.03
N GLN A 71 14.12 32.51 -2.20
CA GLN A 71 14.95 33.66 -2.59
C GLN A 71 16.45 33.36 -2.46
N LEU A 72 16.85 32.19 -2.93
CA LEU A 72 18.24 31.74 -2.86
C LEU A 72 19.06 32.33 -4.00
N ASP A 73 20.25 32.81 -3.66
CA ASP A 73 21.27 33.23 -4.60
C ASP A 73 21.95 32.02 -5.29
N ALA A 74 23.11 32.22 -5.92
CA ALA A 74 23.81 31.22 -6.69
C ALA A 74 24.53 30.14 -5.84
N ARG A 75 24.03 29.80 -4.66
CA ARG A 75 24.57 28.69 -3.86
C ARG A 75 24.29 27.35 -4.55
N GLU A 76 25.19 26.40 -4.35
CA GLU A 76 25.03 25.04 -4.87
C GLU A 76 23.92 24.30 -4.10
N LEU A 77 23.02 23.67 -4.84
CA LEU A 77 21.94 22.83 -4.31
C LEU A 77 22.08 21.41 -4.83
N THR A 78 21.92 20.45 -3.94
CA THR A 78 21.91 19.01 -4.29
C THR A 78 20.57 18.42 -3.89
N GLN A 79 19.87 17.80 -4.84
CA GLN A 79 18.61 17.12 -4.56
C GLN A 79 18.87 15.84 -3.78
N GLU A 80 17.98 15.55 -2.79
CA GLU A 80 17.96 14.30 -2.06
C GLU A 80 17.93 13.10 -3.01
N GLU A 81 18.81 12.09 -2.78
CA GLU A 81 18.90 10.90 -3.62
C GLU A 81 17.89 9.82 -3.25
N ASP A 82 17.43 9.83 -2.01
CA ASP A 82 16.45 8.87 -1.51
C ASP A 82 15.07 9.05 -2.16
N VAL A 83 14.29 8.00 -2.13
CA VAL A 83 12.90 8.01 -2.59
C VAL A 83 11.94 7.87 -1.42
N LEU A 84 10.70 8.29 -1.61
CA LEU A 84 9.65 8.14 -0.61
C LEU A 84 9.28 6.68 -0.41
N ASP A 85 9.02 6.29 0.85
CA ASP A 85 8.40 5.02 1.19
C ASP A 85 7.07 4.84 0.43
N THR A 86 6.85 3.64 -0.10
CA THR A 86 5.62 3.31 -0.85
C THR A 86 4.35 3.61 -0.05
N TRP A 87 4.37 3.33 1.26
CA TRP A 87 3.21 3.55 2.11
C TRP A 87 2.95 5.03 2.39
N PHE A 88 3.97 5.89 2.29
CA PHE A 88 3.77 7.34 2.32
C PHE A 88 2.97 7.79 1.10
N SER A 89 3.40 7.44 -0.09
CA SER A 89 2.68 7.78 -1.33
C SER A 89 1.28 7.13 -1.37
N ALA A 90 1.15 5.86 -0.94
CA ALA A 90 -0.13 5.16 -0.86
C ALA A 90 -1.11 5.79 0.13
N SER A 91 -0.62 6.47 1.16
CA SER A 91 -1.47 7.17 2.14
C SER A 91 -2.15 8.42 1.58
N LEU A 92 -1.66 8.97 0.49
CA LEU A 92 -2.24 10.12 -0.20
C LEU A 92 -3.37 9.74 -1.16
N TRP A 93 -3.53 8.44 -1.44
CA TRP A 93 -4.47 7.90 -2.42
C TRP A 93 -5.89 8.46 -2.31
N PRO A 94 -6.53 8.54 -1.11
CA PRO A 94 -7.94 8.92 -1.00
C PRO A 94 -8.28 10.31 -1.52
N PHE A 95 -7.31 11.22 -1.53
CA PHE A 95 -7.49 12.61 -1.96
C PHE A 95 -6.60 12.97 -3.15
N GLY A 96 -5.37 12.48 -3.21
CA GLY A 96 -4.46 12.75 -4.31
C GLY A 96 -4.96 12.20 -5.65
N SER A 97 -5.57 10.99 -5.67
CA SER A 97 -6.13 10.40 -6.89
C SER A 97 -7.35 11.16 -7.43
N LEU A 98 -7.97 12.01 -6.61
CA LEU A 98 -9.10 12.86 -6.99
C LEU A 98 -8.68 14.28 -7.39
N GLY A 99 -7.37 14.52 -7.47
CA GLY A 99 -6.77 15.76 -7.96
C GLY A 99 -6.41 16.78 -6.88
N TRP A 100 -6.51 16.44 -5.57
CA TRP A 100 -5.98 17.33 -4.54
C TRP A 100 -4.47 17.62 -4.78
N PRO A 101 -3.98 18.85 -4.60
CA PRO A 101 -4.59 19.99 -3.89
C PRO A 101 -5.60 20.81 -4.69
N GLU A 102 -5.82 20.50 -5.96
CA GLU A 102 -6.79 21.17 -6.80
C GLU A 102 -8.22 20.94 -6.32
N ASP A 103 -9.08 21.98 -6.44
CA ASP A 103 -10.49 21.89 -6.07
C ASP A 103 -11.34 21.30 -7.21
N THR A 104 -11.03 20.05 -7.59
CA THR A 104 -11.64 19.36 -8.73
C THR A 104 -13.10 18.96 -8.47
N ALA A 105 -13.86 18.72 -9.55
CA ALA A 105 -15.22 18.21 -9.47
C ALA A 105 -15.27 16.82 -8.83
N ASP A 106 -14.28 15.96 -9.12
CA ASP A 106 -14.19 14.61 -8.57
C ASP A 106 -13.85 14.64 -7.06
N PHE A 107 -12.93 15.50 -6.64
CA PHE A 107 -12.62 15.67 -5.24
C PHE A 107 -13.86 16.15 -4.44
N LYS A 108 -14.60 17.15 -4.95
CA LYS A 108 -15.84 17.62 -4.32
C LYS A 108 -16.91 16.55 -4.20
N LYS A 109 -17.00 15.67 -5.19
CA LYS A 109 -18.07 14.67 -5.29
C LYS A 109 -17.77 13.39 -4.53
N PHE A 110 -16.53 12.91 -4.57
CA PHE A 110 -16.17 11.57 -4.10
C PHE A 110 -15.35 11.54 -2.80
N PHE A 111 -14.88 12.71 -2.32
CA PHE A 111 -14.13 12.77 -1.07
C PHE A 111 -14.95 13.47 0.04
N PRO A 112 -15.05 12.88 1.25
CA PRO A 112 -14.61 11.54 1.67
C PRO A 112 -15.38 10.41 0.96
N THR A 113 -14.70 9.25 0.77
CA THR A 113 -15.38 8.06 0.23
C THR A 113 -16.28 7.42 1.30
N THR A 114 -17.23 6.59 0.88
CA THR A 114 -18.14 5.91 1.81
C THR A 114 -17.48 4.71 2.45
N LEU A 115 -16.83 3.85 1.66
CA LEU A 115 -16.35 2.55 2.09
C LEU A 115 -14.93 2.29 1.57
N LEU A 116 -14.05 1.84 2.46
CA LEU A 116 -12.78 1.22 2.14
C LEU A 116 -12.86 -0.28 2.41
N VAL A 117 -12.50 -1.11 1.43
CA VAL A 117 -12.34 -2.57 1.61
C VAL A 117 -10.86 -2.91 1.63
N THR A 118 -10.40 -3.61 2.66
CA THR A 118 -8.97 -3.90 2.85
C THR A 118 -8.73 -5.21 3.58
N GLY A 119 -7.53 -5.79 3.42
CA GLY A 119 -7.07 -6.88 4.24
C GLY A 119 -6.66 -6.40 5.65
N PHE A 120 -6.77 -7.28 6.63
CA PHE A 120 -6.38 -6.96 8.02
C PHE A 120 -4.89 -6.67 8.17
N ASP A 121 -4.05 -7.22 7.30
CA ASP A 121 -2.59 -7.12 7.36
C ASP A 121 -2.04 -5.74 7.01
N ILE A 122 -2.88 -4.86 6.43
CA ILE A 122 -2.49 -3.50 6.07
C ILE A 122 -3.30 -2.41 6.79
N ILE A 123 -4.00 -2.75 7.88
CA ILE A 123 -4.72 -1.76 8.69
C ILE A 123 -3.76 -0.66 9.16
N PHE A 124 -2.60 -1.01 9.70
CA PHE A 124 -1.61 -0.02 10.13
C PHE A 124 -0.90 0.65 8.94
N PHE A 125 -0.41 -0.16 8.01
CA PHE A 125 0.42 0.36 6.92
C PHE A 125 -0.34 1.25 5.94
N TRP A 126 -1.62 1.03 5.74
CA TRP A 126 -2.43 1.75 4.77
C TRP A 126 -3.59 2.54 5.40
N VAL A 127 -4.49 1.88 6.11
CA VAL A 127 -5.69 2.53 6.67
C VAL A 127 -5.32 3.66 7.63
N ALA A 128 -4.51 3.36 8.65
CA ALA A 128 -4.11 4.35 9.65
C ALA A 128 -3.34 5.52 9.02
N ARG A 129 -2.45 5.24 8.07
CA ARG A 129 -1.67 6.27 7.38
C ARG A 129 -2.55 7.15 6.49
N MET A 130 -3.49 6.57 5.73
CA MET A 130 -4.47 7.36 4.99
C MET A 130 -5.27 8.28 5.91
N MET A 131 -5.71 7.79 7.07
CA MET A 131 -6.44 8.61 8.04
C MET A 131 -5.59 9.76 8.58
N MET A 132 -4.34 9.50 8.95
CA MET A 132 -3.42 10.52 9.44
C MET A 132 -3.17 11.61 8.40
N MET A 133 -2.82 11.23 7.17
CA MET A 133 -2.50 12.16 6.09
C MET A 133 -3.74 12.94 5.64
N SER A 134 -4.88 12.27 5.49
CA SER A 134 -6.12 12.94 5.11
C SER A 134 -6.55 13.99 6.12
N LEU A 135 -6.56 13.67 7.41
CA LEU A 135 -6.90 14.62 8.47
C LEU A 135 -5.89 15.78 8.58
N GLU A 136 -4.62 15.54 8.27
CA GLU A 136 -3.61 16.58 8.30
C GLU A 136 -3.72 17.53 7.11
N PHE A 137 -3.86 17.01 5.89
CA PHE A 137 -3.84 17.83 4.68
C PHE A 137 -5.20 18.40 4.30
N THR A 138 -6.30 17.69 4.57
CA THR A 138 -7.65 18.11 4.15
C THR A 138 -8.57 18.47 5.30
N GLY A 139 -8.20 18.14 6.54
CA GLY A 139 -9.06 18.32 7.73
C GLY A 139 -10.24 17.34 7.80
N LYS A 140 -10.34 16.35 6.89
CA LYS A 140 -11.46 15.42 6.80
C LYS A 140 -10.97 13.96 6.89
N VAL A 141 -11.82 13.07 7.40
CA VAL A 141 -11.56 11.62 7.31
C VAL A 141 -11.61 11.16 5.85
N PRO A 142 -10.80 10.18 5.43
CA PRO A 142 -10.75 9.77 4.02
C PRO A 142 -11.94 8.91 3.59
N PHE A 143 -12.53 8.17 4.53
CA PHE A 143 -13.67 7.26 4.35
C PHE A 143 -14.48 7.15 5.66
N LYS A 144 -15.72 6.68 5.56
CA LYS A 144 -16.60 6.50 6.72
C LYS A 144 -16.51 5.09 7.30
N ASP A 145 -16.50 4.09 6.44
CA ASP A 145 -16.51 2.70 6.80
C ASP A 145 -15.26 1.98 6.30
N VAL A 146 -14.69 1.09 7.12
CA VAL A 146 -13.57 0.22 6.78
C VAL A 146 -14.02 -1.23 6.90
N TYR A 147 -14.22 -1.90 5.77
CA TYR A 147 -14.57 -3.31 5.74
C TYR A 147 -13.29 -4.15 5.63
N VAL A 148 -13.01 -4.89 6.72
CA VAL A 148 -11.79 -5.68 6.84
C VAL A 148 -12.04 -7.12 6.42
N THR A 149 -11.31 -7.57 5.39
CA THR A 149 -11.40 -8.92 4.87
C THR A 149 -10.29 -9.82 5.37
N GLY A 150 -10.53 -11.13 5.37
CA GLY A 150 -9.50 -12.13 5.50
C GLY A 150 -8.60 -12.20 4.25
N LEU A 151 -7.44 -12.80 4.41
CA LEU A 151 -6.56 -13.14 3.27
C LEU A 151 -6.93 -14.52 2.75
N ILE A 152 -7.00 -14.65 1.43
CA ILE A 152 -7.12 -15.94 0.79
C ILE A 152 -5.80 -16.70 0.98
N ARG A 153 -5.91 -17.94 1.44
CA ARG A 153 -4.78 -18.81 1.76
C ARG A 153 -4.82 -20.07 0.92
N ASP A 154 -3.67 -20.71 0.78
CA ASP A 154 -3.59 -22.02 0.14
C ASP A 154 -4.20 -23.12 1.05
N GLU A 155 -4.29 -24.32 0.55
CA GLU A 155 -4.81 -25.51 1.27
C GLU A 155 -4.12 -25.82 2.59
N ASN A 156 -2.87 -25.34 2.77
CA ASN A 156 -2.10 -25.50 4.00
C ASN A 156 -2.25 -24.28 4.94
N GLY A 157 -3.17 -23.36 4.63
CA GLY A 157 -3.37 -22.14 5.39
C GLY A 157 -2.26 -21.10 5.22
N GLN A 158 -1.39 -21.23 4.21
CA GLN A 158 -0.31 -20.28 3.96
C GLN A 158 -0.77 -19.14 3.05
N LYS A 159 -0.22 -17.94 3.29
CA LYS A 159 -0.43 -16.80 2.39
C LYS A 159 0.08 -17.14 0.99
N MET A 160 -0.77 -16.95 -0.01
CA MET A 160 -0.41 -17.16 -1.42
C MET A 160 0.55 -16.09 -1.91
N SER A 161 1.60 -16.50 -2.62
CA SER A 161 2.52 -15.59 -3.30
C SER A 161 3.13 -16.24 -4.56
N LYS A 162 3.42 -15.42 -5.58
CA LYS A 162 4.08 -15.87 -6.82
C LYS A 162 5.42 -16.53 -6.53
N SER A 163 6.20 -15.96 -5.61
CA SER A 163 7.52 -16.48 -5.22
C SER A 163 7.48 -17.86 -4.56
N LYS A 164 6.33 -18.29 -4.01
CA LYS A 164 6.12 -19.61 -3.41
C LYS A 164 5.48 -20.61 -4.37
N GLY A 165 4.99 -20.17 -5.53
CA GLY A 165 4.31 -21.01 -6.51
C GLY A 165 3.00 -21.63 -6.00
N ASN A 166 2.35 -21.03 -5.00
CA ASN A 166 1.11 -21.54 -4.39
C ASN A 166 -0.12 -20.70 -4.72
N ILE A 167 -0.03 -19.85 -5.74
CA ILE A 167 -1.16 -19.04 -6.19
C ILE A 167 -2.16 -19.90 -6.95
N ILE A 168 -3.44 -19.67 -6.69
CA ILE A 168 -4.56 -20.18 -7.46
C ILE A 168 -5.24 -18.97 -8.12
N ASP A 169 -5.27 -18.97 -9.45
CA ASP A 169 -5.92 -17.92 -10.23
C ASP A 169 -7.44 -18.18 -10.24
N PRO A 170 -8.29 -17.20 -9.88
CA PRO A 170 -9.74 -17.36 -9.97
C PRO A 170 -10.25 -17.71 -11.37
N ILE A 171 -9.59 -17.26 -12.41
CA ILE A 171 -9.92 -17.59 -13.81
C ILE A 171 -9.74 -19.08 -14.07
N ASP A 172 -8.63 -19.66 -13.56
CA ASP A 172 -8.36 -21.09 -13.69
C ASP A 172 -9.37 -21.93 -12.88
N LEU A 173 -9.90 -21.36 -11.78
CA LEU A 173 -10.95 -22.03 -11.02
C LEU A 173 -12.30 -22.02 -11.76
N ILE A 174 -12.62 -20.95 -12.47
CA ILE A 174 -13.90 -20.81 -13.19
C ILE A 174 -13.92 -21.64 -14.47
N TYR A 175 -12.86 -21.56 -15.26
CA TYR A 175 -12.80 -22.19 -16.59
C TYR A 175 -12.02 -23.51 -16.62
N GLY A 176 -11.35 -23.84 -15.53
CA GLY A 176 -10.40 -24.95 -15.47
C GLY A 176 -9.03 -24.58 -16.06
N ILE A 177 -8.03 -25.37 -15.73
CA ILE A 177 -6.69 -25.28 -16.30
C ILE A 177 -6.11 -26.68 -16.43
N ASN A 178 -5.46 -26.99 -17.55
CA ASN A 178 -4.78 -28.26 -17.71
C ASN A 178 -3.52 -28.35 -16.84
N LEU A 179 -3.00 -29.55 -16.62
CA LEU A 179 -1.89 -29.80 -15.72
C LEU A 179 -0.60 -29.06 -16.14
N GLU A 180 -0.28 -29.05 -17.42
CA GLU A 180 1.00 -28.48 -17.90
C GLU A 180 0.98 -26.95 -17.75
N ASP A 181 -0.13 -26.30 -18.07
CA ASP A 181 -0.27 -24.86 -17.88
C ASP A 181 -0.26 -24.49 -16.38
N LEU A 182 -0.87 -25.31 -15.52
CA LEU A 182 -0.84 -25.11 -14.07
C LEU A 182 0.59 -25.24 -13.50
N VAL A 183 1.34 -26.25 -13.97
CA VAL A 183 2.76 -26.42 -13.61
C VAL A 183 3.56 -25.21 -14.06
N THR A 184 3.40 -24.77 -15.29
CA THR A 184 4.09 -23.61 -15.84
C THR A 184 3.79 -22.34 -15.03
N LYS A 185 2.51 -22.06 -14.72
CA LYS A 185 2.12 -20.91 -13.90
C LYS A 185 2.74 -20.94 -12.49
N ARG A 186 2.80 -22.10 -11.86
CA ARG A 186 3.33 -22.27 -10.52
C ARG A 186 4.85 -22.26 -10.43
N THR A 187 5.54 -22.60 -11.50
CA THR A 187 7.02 -22.65 -11.56
C THR A 187 7.64 -21.42 -12.21
N SER A 188 6.87 -20.61 -12.94
CA SER A 188 7.33 -19.30 -13.44
C SER A 188 7.45 -18.30 -12.28
N ASN A 189 8.46 -17.45 -12.28
CA ASN A 189 8.67 -16.35 -11.32
C ASN A 189 9.03 -16.78 -9.87
N LEU A 190 9.67 -17.94 -9.70
CA LEU A 190 10.19 -18.36 -8.41
C LEU A 190 11.47 -17.59 -8.06
N MET A 191 11.62 -17.18 -6.80
CA MET A 191 12.82 -16.48 -6.33
C MET A 191 14.02 -17.42 -6.09
N GLN A 192 13.80 -18.74 -6.01
CA GLN A 192 14.85 -19.73 -5.74
C GLN A 192 14.85 -20.80 -6.83
N GLU A 193 15.98 -20.95 -7.51
CA GLU A 193 16.16 -21.90 -8.62
C GLU A 193 15.91 -23.36 -8.24
N GLY A 194 16.07 -23.83 -7.06
CA GLY A 194 15.83 -25.23 -6.65
C GLY A 194 14.39 -25.59 -6.30
N LEU A 195 13.47 -24.60 -6.28
CA LEU A 195 12.08 -24.83 -5.90
C LEU A 195 11.20 -25.36 -7.03
N ALA A 196 11.55 -25.13 -8.28
CA ALA A 196 10.72 -25.46 -9.44
C ALA A 196 10.38 -26.96 -9.49
N GLU A 197 11.37 -27.84 -9.43
CA GLU A 197 11.16 -29.29 -9.47
C GLU A 197 10.29 -29.80 -8.30
N LYS A 198 10.49 -29.25 -7.11
CA LYS A 198 9.70 -29.61 -5.94
C LYS A 198 8.24 -29.18 -6.10
N ILE A 199 8.00 -27.97 -6.61
CA ILE A 199 6.66 -27.43 -6.86
C ILE A 199 5.99 -28.21 -7.99
N GLU A 200 6.68 -28.49 -9.08
CA GLU A 200 6.18 -29.32 -10.17
C GLU A 200 5.73 -30.69 -9.67
N ARG A 201 6.61 -31.43 -8.98
CA ARG A 201 6.27 -32.73 -8.42
C ARG A 201 5.07 -32.69 -7.47
N LYS A 202 4.97 -31.63 -6.63
CA LYS A 202 3.82 -31.44 -5.74
C LYS A 202 2.55 -31.15 -6.54
N THR A 203 2.62 -30.29 -7.53
CA THR A 203 1.49 -29.90 -8.38
C THR A 203 0.96 -31.10 -9.16
N ARG A 204 1.82 -31.89 -9.81
CA ARG A 204 1.43 -33.13 -10.53
C ARG A 204 0.79 -34.17 -9.61
N LYS A 205 1.26 -34.28 -8.38
CA LYS A 205 0.66 -35.20 -7.39
C LYS A 205 -0.70 -34.73 -6.91
N GLN A 206 -0.87 -33.42 -6.73
CA GLN A 206 -2.06 -32.83 -6.15
C GLN A 206 -3.18 -32.68 -7.17
N PHE A 207 -2.84 -32.36 -8.42
CA PHE A 207 -3.77 -32.06 -9.51
C PHE A 207 -3.46 -32.91 -10.73
N PRO A 208 -3.60 -34.26 -10.66
CA PRO A 208 -3.17 -35.15 -11.75
C PRO A 208 -3.91 -34.90 -13.07
N ASN A 209 -5.08 -34.29 -13.03
CA ASN A 209 -5.90 -33.99 -14.20
C ASN A 209 -6.03 -32.46 -14.46
N GLY A 210 -5.18 -31.65 -13.79
CA GLY A 210 -5.34 -30.20 -13.78
C GLY A 210 -6.34 -29.73 -12.71
N CYS A 211 -6.58 -28.41 -12.65
CA CYS A 211 -7.53 -27.82 -11.72
C CYS A 211 -8.91 -27.75 -12.38
N LEU A 212 -9.82 -28.62 -11.97
CA LEU A 212 -11.24 -28.62 -12.38
C LEU A 212 -12.07 -28.47 -11.12
N LEU A 213 -12.72 -27.32 -10.93
CA LEU A 213 -13.53 -27.09 -9.74
C LEU A 213 -14.97 -27.53 -9.84
N TYR A 214 -15.43 -27.91 -11.03
CA TYR A 214 -16.78 -28.38 -11.25
C TYR A 214 -16.79 -29.59 -12.18
N THR A 215 -16.63 -30.76 -11.61
CA THR A 215 -17.20 -32.01 -12.09
C THR A 215 -18.00 -32.65 -10.96
#